data_145ea4d0e1bd5dc1b306d9f04ec37656
#
_entry.id   145ea4d0e1bd5dc1b306d9f04ec37656
#
_cell.length_a   1.000
_cell.length_b   1.000
_cell.length_c   1.000
_cell.angle_alpha   90.00
_cell.angle_beta   90.00
_cell.angle_gamma   90.00
#
_symmetry.space_group_name_H-M   'P 1'
#
loop_
_entity.id
_entity.type
_entity.pdbx_description
1 polymer ?
#
loop_
_entity_poly.entity_id
_entity_poly.type
_entity_poly.pdbx_seq_one_letter_code
_entity_poly.pdbx_strand_id
1 'polypeptide(L)'
;TKDLPHNDEAEKAVIGAMIASSSARTDILNTLDEEDFYEKNVNHRHIFKAIYNLFNKGISVDISSIVNELDANMKVLDASGGVEYLYEVQELYIGDRVAMHHRDIVKDLSLSRRFIKTMQNCINGFADKEFEDVSHYIAECEKKILEITTARRIGSFKTTGEVVDEVTNKIRLIKTHGEGKYCTGVPTGFETLDKYTQGWQKGALIILAARPSVGKTALSISFAYSAAKETGKPVA
;
A
#
# COMPACT_ATOMS: atom_id res chain seq x y z
N THR A 1 -29.30 -5.22 1.44
CA THR A 1 -27.83 -5.22 1.28
C THR A 1 -27.26 -4.28 2.33
N LYS A 2 -26.40 -4.78 3.20
CA LYS A 2 -25.74 -3.96 4.23
C LYS A 2 -24.80 -2.97 3.51
N ASP A 3 -24.83 -1.69 3.87
CA ASP A 3 -23.92 -0.70 3.29
C ASP A 3 -22.46 -1.12 3.52
N LEU A 4 -21.62 -0.89 2.52
CA LEU A 4 -20.19 -1.15 2.62
C LEU A 4 -19.55 -0.17 3.63
N PRO A 5 -18.46 -0.56 4.30
CA PRO A 5 -17.82 0.27 5.32
C PRO A 5 -17.37 1.61 4.72
N HIS A 6 -17.77 2.72 5.35
CA HIS A 6 -17.43 4.09 4.96
C HIS A 6 -17.46 5.01 6.20
N ASN A 7 -16.90 6.20 6.07
CA ASN A 7 -16.95 7.25 7.07
C ASN A 7 -16.98 8.62 6.39
N ASP A 8 -18.18 9.18 6.30
CA ASP A 8 -18.45 10.44 5.59
C ASP A 8 -17.72 11.64 6.24
N GLU A 9 -17.61 11.64 7.58
CA GLU A 9 -16.90 12.72 8.29
C GLU A 9 -15.39 12.69 7.99
N ALA A 10 -14.81 11.49 7.93
CA ALA A 10 -13.39 11.36 7.55
C ALA A 10 -13.17 11.80 6.10
N GLU A 11 -14.06 11.45 5.17
CA GLU A 11 -13.97 11.88 3.79
C GLU A 11 -14.11 13.40 3.65
N LYS A 12 -15.09 14.02 4.35
CA LYS A 12 -15.24 15.50 4.40
C LYS A 12 -13.97 16.18 4.94
N ALA A 13 -13.42 15.67 6.04
CA ALA A 13 -12.22 16.23 6.64
C ALA A 13 -10.99 16.12 5.70
N VAL A 14 -10.87 15.03 4.94
CA VAL A 14 -9.82 14.87 3.92
C VAL A 14 -9.99 15.88 2.80
N ILE A 15 -11.19 16.03 2.24
CA ILE A 15 -11.48 17.04 1.20
C ILE A 15 -11.19 18.45 1.72
N GLY A 16 -11.65 18.78 2.92
CA GLY A 16 -11.40 20.09 3.54
C GLY A 16 -9.91 20.39 3.69
N ALA A 17 -9.13 19.41 4.12
CA ALA A 17 -7.68 19.54 4.22
C ALA A 17 -7.00 19.75 2.86
N MET A 18 -7.47 19.07 1.81
CA MET A 18 -6.97 19.26 0.45
C MET A 18 -7.23 20.67 -0.09
N ILE A 19 -8.31 21.32 0.33
CA ILE A 19 -8.61 22.70 -0.04
C ILE A 19 -7.72 23.66 0.77
N ALA A 20 -7.63 23.45 2.09
CA ALA A 20 -7.04 24.41 3.03
C ALA A 20 -5.50 24.37 3.08
N SER A 21 -4.86 23.20 2.90
CA SER A 21 -3.41 23.02 3.09
C SER A 21 -2.73 22.41 1.88
N SER A 22 -1.69 23.07 1.37
CA SER A 22 -0.89 22.55 0.26
C SER A 22 -0.04 21.35 0.66
N SER A 23 0.45 21.30 1.90
CA SER A 23 1.19 20.16 2.45
C SER A 23 0.29 18.95 2.55
N ALA A 24 -0.86 19.08 3.23
CA ALA A 24 -1.83 17.99 3.36
C ALA A 24 -2.33 17.49 2.00
N ARG A 25 -2.58 18.40 1.07
CA ARG A 25 -2.99 18.06 -0.30
C ARG A 25 -1.99 17.14 -0.99
N THR A 26 -0.71 17.49 -0.94
CA THR A 26 0.35 16.69 -1.57
C THR A 26 0.41 15.28 -0.97
N ASP A 27 0.37 15.17 0.35
CA ASP A 27 0.40 13.87 1.04
C ASP A 27 -0.85 13.02 0.75
N ILE A 28 -2.02 13.66 0.70
CA ILE A 28 -3.29 12.97 0.40
C ILE A 28 -3.30 12.47 -1.05
N LEU A 29 -2.91 13.32 -2.04
CA LEU A 29 -2.86 12.95 -3.45
C LEU A 29 -1.85 11.84 -3.75
N ASN A 30 -0.78 11.72 -2.95
CA ASN A 30 0.17 10.62 -3.04
C ASN A 30 -0.34 9.30 -2.44
N THR A 31 -1.39 9.35 -1.61
CA THR A 31 -1.86 8.20 -0.84
C THR A 31 -3.22 7.69 -1.29
N LEU A 32 -4.12 8.60 -1.63
CA LEU A 32 -5.50 8.30 -2.02
C LEU A 32 -5.74 8.52 -3.50
N ASP A 33 -6.66 7.71 -4.02
CA ASP A 33 -7.23 7.82 -5.37
C ASP A 33 -8.72 8.16 -5.30
N GLU A 34 -9.32 8.60 -6.41
CA GLU A 34 -10.77 8.84 -6.53
C GLU A 34 -11.61 7.65 -6.05
N GLU A 35 -11.14 6.43 -6.32
CA GLU A 35 -11.85 5.19 -5.96
C GLU A 35 -11.78 4.86 -4.45
N ASP A 36 -10.91 5.53 -3.69
CA ASP A 36 -10.81 5.34 -2.25
C ASP A 36 -11.97 6.00 -1.49
N PHE A 37 -12.71 6.91 -2.12
CA PHE A 37 -13.92 7.49 -1.57
C PHE A 37 -15.12 6.56 -1.78
N TYR A 38 -16.10 6.65 -0.86
CA TYR A 38 -17.29 5.79 -0.93
C TYR A 38 -18.09 6.06 -2.20
N GLU A 39 -18.51 5.01 -2.87
CA GLU A 39 -19.14 5.11 -4.19
C GLU A 39 -20.47 5.90 -4.21
N LYS A 40 -21.17 5.98 -3.08
CA LYS A 40 -22.37 6.79 -2.95
C LYS A 40 -22.06 8.28 -2.68
N ASN A 41 -20.85 8.59 -2.24
CA ASN A 41 -20.38 9.96 -2.01
C ASN A 41 -19.78 10.53 -3.31
N VAL A 42 -20.60 10.61 -4.33
CA VAL A 42 -20.21 11.07 -5.67
C VAL A 42 -19.63 12.49 -5.63
N ASN A 43 -20.16 13.35 -4.74
CA ASN A 43 -19.66 14.69 -4.49
C ASN A 43 -18.19 14.71 -4.08
N HIS A 44 -17.78 13.86 -3.12
CA HIS A 44 -16.40 13.77 -2.67
C HIS A 44 -15.45 13.33 -3.79
N ARG A 45 -15.88 12.36 -4.59
CA ARG A 45 -15.11 11.86 -5.75
C ARG A 45 -14.91 12.96 -6.79
N HIS A 46 -15.96 13.73 -7.11
CA HIS A 46 -15.87 14.84 -8.06
C HIS A 46 -14.91 15.93 -7.56
N ILE A 47 -15.01 16.30 -6.27
CA ILE A 47 -14.15 17.34 -5.69
C ILE A 47 -12.69 16.86 -5.67
N PHE A 48 -12.44 15.62 -5.26
CA PHE A 48 -11.10 15.03 -5.28
C PHE A 48 -10.50 15.09 -6.69
N LYS A 49 -11.26 14.68 -7.71
CA LYS A 49 -10.84 14.69 -9.10
C LYS A 49 -10.54 16.10 -9.61
N ALA A 50 -11.37 17.07 -9.25
CA ALA A 50 -11.14 18.47 -9.62
C ALA A 50 -9.83 19.00 -9.01
N ILE A 51 -9.59 18.72 -7.72
CA ILE A 51 -8.34 19.09 -7.03
C ILE A 51 -7.14 18.39 -7.67
N TYR A 52 -7.24 17.10 -8.00
CA TYR A 52 -6.20 16.35 -8.69
C TYR A 52 -5.86 16.93 -10.05
N ASN A 53 -6.87 17.31 -10.84
CA ASN A 53 -6.68 17.94 -12.15
C ASN A 53 -5.96 19.30 -12.04
N LEU A 54 -6.38 20.15 -11.09
CA LEU A 54 -5.76 21.44 -10.84
C LEU A 54 -4.30 21.29 -10.40
N PHE A 55 -4.03 20.36 -9.49
CA PHE A 55 -2.70 20.06 -8.99
C PHE A 55 -1.76 19.63 -10.13
N ASN A 56 -2.20 18.73 -11.00
CA ASN A 56 -1.41 18.26 -12.14
C ASN A 56 -1.18 19.33 -13.20
N LYS A 57 -2.10 20.29 -13.34
CA LYS A 57 -1.94 21.44 -14.23
C LYS A 57 -1.04 22.52 -13.62
N GLY A 58 -0.60 22.38 -12.37
CA GLY A 58 0.19 23.39 -11.65
C GLY A 58 -0.61 24.66 -11.31
N ILE A 59 -1.96 24.56 -11.28
CA ILE A 59 -2.85 25.65 -10.94
C ILE A 59 -3.05 25.69 -9.42
N SER A 60 -3.08 26.91 -8.86
CA SER A 60 -3.37 27.09 -7.44
C SER A 60 -4.75 26.51 -7.10
N VAL A 61 -4.81 25.70 -6.03
CA VAL A 61 -6.04 25.08 -5.57
C VAL A 61 -6.66 25.96 -4.50
N ASP A 62 -7.71 26.65 -4.87
CA ASP A 62 -8.61 27.43 -4.02
C ASP A 62 -10.06 27.18 -4.44
N ILE A 63 -11.01 27.68 -3.66
CA ILE A 63 -12.43 27.42 -3.92
C ILE A 63 -12.84 27.92 -5.33
N SER A 64 -12.34 29.09 -5.76
CA SER A 64 -12.68 29.64 -7.07
C SER A 64 -12.18 28.76 -8.21
N SER A 65 -10.94 28.27 -8.12
CA SER A 65 -10.39 27.36 -9.13
C SER A 65 -11.10 26.00 -9.14
N ILE A 66 -11.49 25.46 -7.96
CA ILE A 66 -12.26 24.22 -7.87
C ILE A 66 -13.65 24.39 -8.48
N VAL A 67 -14.34 25.49 -8.16
CA VAL A 67 -15.67 25.79 -8.74
C VAL A 67 -15.58 25.87 -10.26
N ASN A 68 -14.57 26.56 -10.79
CA ASN A 68 -14.38 26.66 -12.23
C ASN A 68 -14.06 25.29 -12.88
N GLU A 69 -13.25 24.44 -12.23
CA GLU A 69 -12.97 23.09 -12.74
C GLU A 69 -14.21 22.21 -12.71
N LEU A 70 -15.02 22.28 -11.64
CA LEU A 70 -16.25 21.49 -11.49
C LEU A 70 -17.36 21.96 -12.45
N ASP A 71 -17.51 23.25 -12.69
CA ASP A 71 -18.54 23.81 -13.54
C ASP A 71 -18.15 23.78 -15.03
N ALA A 72 -17.05 24.48 -15.38
CA ALA A 72 -16.66 24.69 -16.77
C ALA A 72 -16.08 23.44 -17.43
N ASN A 73 -15.26 22.68 -16.70
CA ASN A 73 -14.55 21.53 -17.26
C ASN A 73 -15.24 20.21 -17.03
N MET A 74 -15.85 20.00 -15.86
CA MET A 74 -16.48 18.73 -15.49
C MET A 74 -18.00 18.76 -15.57
N LYS A 75 -18.63 19.94 -15.50
CA LYS A 75 -20.10 20.13 -15.50
C LYS A 75 -20.82 19.33 -14.40
N VAL A 76 -20.24 19.28 -13.22
CA VAL A 76 -20.73 18.51 -12.06
C VAL A 76 -20.78 19.34 -10.77
N LEU A 77 -20.77 20.67 -10.87
CA LEU A 77 -20.77 21.55 -9.69
C LEU A 77 -21.96 21.27 -8.76
N ASP A 78 -23.17 21.20 -9.31
CA ASP A 78 -24.37 20.90 -8.50
C ASP A 78 -24.31 19.51 -7.88
N ALA A 79 -23.84 18.51 -8.64
CA ALA A 79 -23.67 17.14 -8.15
C ALA A 79 -22.56 17.03 -7.08
N SER A 80 -21.67 18.02 -7.01
CA SER A 80 -20.61 18.11 -6.00
C SER A 80 -21.05 18.83 -4.73
N GLY A 81 -22.32 19.24 -4.64
CA GLY A 81 -22.88 19.95 -3.49
C GLY A 81 -22.83 21.49 -3.61
N GLY A 82 -22.38 22.01 -4.74
CA GLY A 82 -22.29 23.45 -4.99
C GLY A 82 -21.15 24.15 -4.24
N VAL A 83 -21.13 25.46 -4.33
CA VAL A 83 -20.08 26.31 -3.73
C VAL A 83 -20.18 26.30 -2.20
N GLU A 84 -21.39 26.27 -1.65
CA GLU A 84 -21.62 26.29 -0.20
C GLU A 84 -20.98 25.07 0.48
N TYR A 85 -21.09 23.90 -0.13
CA TYR A 85 -20.49 22.68 0.38
C TYR A 85 -18.97 22.73 0.43
N LEU A 86 -18.34 23.38 -0.56
CA LEU A 86 -16.87 23.54 -0.56
C LEU A 86 -16.39 24.40 0.63
N TYR A 87 -17.12 25.44 0.98
CA TYR A 87 -16.84 26.24 2.18
C TYR A 87 -17.08 25.43 3.46
N GLU A 88 -18.19 24.71 3.55
CA GLU A 88 -18.51 23.84 4.70
C GLU A 88 -17.36 22.85 4.98
N VAL A 89 -16.91 22.12 3.97
CA VAL A 89 -15.84 21.12 4.18
C VAL A 89 -14.49 21.77 4.45
N GLN A 90 -14.19 22.94 3.90
CA GLN A 90 -12.96 23.67 4.18
C GLN A 90 -12.88 24.09 5.65
N GLU A 91 -13.99 24.50 6.26
CA GLU A 91 -14.06 24.89 7.67
C GLU A 91 -13.78 23.71 8.63
N LEU A 92 -13.95 22.47 8.19
CA LEU A 92 -13.63 21.29 8.98
C LEU A 92 -12.11 21.04 9.15
N TYR A 93 -11.28 21.78 8.44
CA TYR A 93 -9.83 21.63 8.55
C TYR A 93 -9.33 22.18 9.89
N ILE A 94 -8.71 21.29 10.69
CA ILE A 94 -8.18 21.63 12.03
C ILE A 94 -6.65 21.61 12.03
N GLY A 95 -6.02 20.91 11.06
CA GLY A 95 -4.57 20.82 10.92
C GLY A 95 -4.11 19.56 10.23
N ASP A 96 -2.90 19.59 9.66
CA ASP A 96 -2.35 18.52 8.82
C ASP A 96 -2.31 17.16 9.54
N ARG A 97 -1.92 17.14 10.81
CA ARG A 97 -1.84 15.90 11.58
C ARG A 97 -3.19 15.18 11.71
N VAL A 98 -4.27 15.95 11.90
CA VAL A 98 -5.62 15.40 11.97
C VAL A 98 -6.08 14.93 10.60
N ALA A 99 -5.75 15.68 9.55
CA ALA A 99 -6.04 15.31 8.17
C ALA A 99 -5.38 13.98 7.77
N MET A 100 -4.13 13.76 8.18
CA MET A 100 -3.43 12.49 7.91
C MET A 100 -4.11 11.31 8.62
N HIS A 101 -4.60 11.50 9.83
CA HIS A 101 -5.36 10.45 10.52
C HIS A 101 -6.66 10.11 9.77
N HIS A 102 -7.41 11.11 9.31
CA HIS A 102 -8.61 10.88 8.50
C HIS A 102 -8.31 10.25 7.14
N ARG A 103 -7.21 10.65 6.48
CA ARG A 103 -6.71 10.01 5.25
C ARG A 103 -6.51 8.49 5.46
N ASP A 104 -5.87 8.12 6.57
CA ASP A 104 -5.58 6.71 6.88
C ASP A 104 -6.88 5.94 7.14
N ILE A 105 -7.87 6.54 7.80
CA ILE A 105 -9.22 5.96 7.97
C ILE A 105 -9.89 5.72 6.61
N VAL A 106 -9.87 6.71 5.71
CA VAL A 106 -10.46 6.57 4.37
C VAL A 106 -9.77 5.44 3.60
N LYS A 107 -8.43 5.36 3.67
CA LYS A 107 -7.64 4.31 3.01
C LYS A 107 -7.96 2.91 3.55
N ASP A 108 -8.02 2.73 4.86
CA ASP A 108 -8.35 1.44 5.49
C ASP A 108 -9.78 0.99 5.14
N LEU A 109 -10.75 1.92 5.11
CA LEU A 109 -12.11 1.62 4.71
C LEU A 109 -12.23 1.28 3.21
N SER A 110 -11.46 1.95 2.36
CA SER A 110 -11.35 1.61 0.94
C SER A 110 -10.81 0.20 0.74
N LEU A 111 -9.72 -0.16 1.41
CA LEU A 111 -9.16 -1.51 1.37
C LEU A 111 -10.18 -2.55 1.83
N SER A 112 -10.93 -2.24 2.89
CA SER A 112 -11.99 -3.11 3.39
C SER A 112 -13.10 -3.32 2.36
N ARG A 113 -13.53 -2.26 1.67
CA ARG A 113 -14.51 -2.35 0.57
C ARG A 113 -14.00 -3.19 -0.60
N ARG A 114 -12.76 -2.96 -1.04
CA ARG A 114 -12.13 -3.75 -2.12
C ARG A 114 -12.06 -5.22 -1.75
N PHE A 115 -11.67 -5.52 -0.50
CA PHE A 115 -11.61 -6.90 -0.01
C PHE A 115 -12.99 -7.56 -0.02
N ILE A 116 -14.02 -6.90 0.54
CA ILE A 116 -15.39 -7.41 0.56
C ILE A 116 -15.91 -7.67 -0.86
N LYS A 117 -15.74 -6.70 -1.78
CA LYS A 117 -16.14 -6.86 -3.18
C LYS A 117 -15.44 -8.03 -3.87
N THR A 118 -14.14 -8.18 -3.66
CA THR A 118 -13.37 -9.30 -4.24
C THR A 118 -13.85 -10.64 -3.71
N MET A 119 -14.09 -10.75 -2.40
CA MET A 119 -14.63 -11.98 -1.81
C MET A 119 -16.02 -12.30 -2.35
N GLN A 120 -16.91 -11.30 -2.48
CA GLN A 120 -18.24 -11.48 -3.07
C GLN A 120 -18.16 -11.95 -4.51
N ASN A 121 -17.26 -11.38 -5.32
CA ASN A 121 -17.05 -11.79 -6.70
C ASN A 121 -16.54 -13.24 -6.79
N CYS A 122 -15.61 -13.64 -5.91
CA CYS A 122 -15.14 -15.02 -5.85
C CYS A 122 -16.28 -15.98 -5.46
N ILE A 123 -17.15 -15.61 -4.51
CA ILE A 123 -18.31 -16.43 -4.10
C ILE A 123 -19.32 -16.54 -5.26
N ASN A 124 -19.64 -15.43 -5.91
CA ASN A 124 -20.60 -15.40 -7.02
C ASN A 124 -20.09 -16.25 -8.20
N GLY A 125 -18.82 -16.15 -8.57
CA GLY A 125 -18.24 -16.97 -9.63
C GLY A 125 -18.30 -18.47 -9.34
N PHE A 126 -18.22 -18.89 -8.07
CA PHE A 126 -18.48 -20.27 -7.68
C PHE A 126 -19.95 -20.66 -7.85
N ALA A 127 -20.87 -19.75 -7.48
CA ALA A 127 -22.31 -20.00 -7.59
C ALA A 127 -22.77 -20.11 -9.06
N ASP A 128 -22.21 -19.24 -9.91
CA ASP A 128 -22.58 -19.16 -11.33
C ASP A 128 -21.83 -20.18 -12.21
N LYS A 129 -20.88 -20.93 -11.61
CA LYS A 129 -20.04 -21.93 -12.31
C LYS A 129 -19.30 -21.35 -13.51
N GLU A 130 -18.76 -20.15 -13.38
CA GLU A 130 -18.00 -19.45 -14.44
C GLU A 130 -16.56 -19.98 -14.60
N PHE A 131 -16.32 -21.27 -14.40
CA PHE A 131 -14.98 -21.87 -14.48
C PHE A 131 -15.05 -23.29 -15.03
N GLU A 132 -14.03 -23.68 -15.79
CA GLU A 132 -13.84 -25.04 -16.30
C GLU A 132 -13.11 -25.94 -15.29
N ASP A 133 -12.15 -25.36 -14.54
CA ASP A 133 -11.36 -26.05 -13.52
C ASP A 133 -11.42 -25.31 -12.17
N VAL A 134 -11.90 -26.02 -11.14
CA VAL A 134 -12.03 -25.52 -9.78
C VAL A 134 -10.67 -25.08 -9.19
N SER A 135 -9.62 -25.87 -9.44
CA SER A 135 -8.29 -25.60 -8.90
C SER A 135 -7.71 -24.31 -9.47
N HIS A 136 -7.92 -24.09 -10.77
CA HIS A 136 -7.49 -22.86 -11.43
C HIS A 136 -8.26 -21.64 -10.90
N TYR A 137 -9.58 -21.78 -10.71
CA TYR A 137 -10.40 -20.69 -10.17
C TYR A 137 -10.02 -20.31 -8.73
N ILE A 138 -9.71 -21.30 -7.88
CA ILE A 138 -9.21 -21.06 -6.53
C ILE A 138 -7.89 -20.27 -6.57
N ALA A 139 -6.95 -20.68 -7.43
CA ALA A 139 -5.68 -19.96 -7.59
C ALA A 139 -5.85 -18.51 -8.07
N GLU A 140 -6.83 -18.24 -8.95
CA GLU A 140 -7.17 -16.87 -9.34
C GLU A 140 -7.75 -16.06 -8.17
N CYS A 141 -8.62 -16.64 -7.35
CA CYS A 141 -9.15 -15.98 -6.16
C CYS A 141 -8.04 -15.66 -5.15
N GLU A 142 -7.15 -16.61 -4.89
CA GLU A 142 -5.97 -16.40 -4.03
C GLU A 142 -5.09 -15.25 -4.54
N LYS A 143 -4.83 -15.21 -5.85
CA LYS A 143 -4.06 -14.13 -6.47
C LYS A 143 -4.72 -12.76 -6.26
N LYS A 144 -6.04 -12.63 -6.52
CA LYS A 144 -6.79 -11.38 -6.32
C LYS A 144 -6.76 -10.92 -4.86
N ILE A 145 -6.86 -11.84 -3.90
CA ILE A 145 -6.77 -11.54 -2.47
C ILE A 145 -5.36 -11.07 -2.11
N LEU A 146 -4.33 -11.74 -2.64
CA LEU A 146 -2.94 -11.39 -2.39
C LEU A 146 -2.59 -9.99 -2.93
N GLU A 147 -3.11 -9.62 -4.10
CA GLU A 147 -2.93 -8.29 -4.69
C GLU A 147 -3.44 -7.18 -3.76
N ILE A 148 -4.62 -7.35 -3.16
CA ILE A 148 -5.19 -6.38 -2.21
C ILE A 148 -4.34 -6.27 -0.95
N THR A 149 -3.90 -7.40 -0.39
CA THR A 149 -3.10 -7.42 0.84
C THR A 149 -1.69 -6.89 0.63
N THR A 150 -1.15 -7.03 -0.59
CA THR A 150 0.16 -6.49 -0.97
C THR A 150 0.09 -4.98 -1.21
N ALA A 151 -0.98 -4.49 -1.86
CA ALA A 151 -1.21 -3.06 -2.05
C ALA A 151 -1.24 -2.28 -0.73
N ARG A 152 -1.71 -2.89 0.36
CA ARG A 152 -1.64 -2.31 1.72
C ARG A 152 -0.19 -2.03 2.16
N ARG A 153 0.79 -2.84 1.74
CA ARG A 153 2.20 -2.70 2.13
C ARG A 153 2.96 -1.67 1.30
N ILE A 154 2.48 -1.37 0.09
CA ILE A 154 3.13 -0.44 -0.85
C ILE A 154 2.73 1.01 -0.55
N GLY A 155 1.61 1.23 0.16
CA GLY A 155 1.01 2.55 0.38
C GLY A 155 1.69 3.47 1.41
N SER A 156 2.80 3.09 2.06
CA SER A 156 3.57 4.00 2.89
C SER A 156 4.88 4.36 2.20
N PHE A 157 4.89 5.44 1.45
CA PHE A 157 6.15 6.10 1.10
C PHE A 157 6.85 6.47 2.41
N LYS A 158 8.00 5.83 2.66
CA LYS A 158 8.86 6.22 3.77
C LYS A 158 9.50 7.56 3.42
N THR A 159 9.48 8.49 4.34
CA THR A 159 10.22 9.73 4.17
C THR A 159 11.72 9.43 4.07
N THR A 160 12.46 10.30 3.40
CA THR A 160 13.92 10.15 3.29
C THR A 160 14.57 10.01 4.67
N GLY A 161 14.05 10.70 5.69
CA GLY A 161 14.52 10.58 7.07
C GLY A 161 14.34 9.17 7.65
N GLU A 162 13.16 8.57 7.50
CA GLU A 162 12.89 7.20 7.97
C GLU A 162 13.77 6.16 7.26
N VAL A 163 14.01 6.33 5.96
CA VAL A 163 14.92 5.45 5.20
C VAL A 163 16.35 5.60 5.69
N VAL A 164 16.82 6.82 5.94
CA VAL A 164 18.16 7.10 6.48
C VAL A 164 18.30 6.49 7.87
N ASP A 165 17.31 6.60 8.73
CA ASP A 165 17.33 6.01 10.08
C ASP A 165 17.39 4.48 10.03
N GLU A 166 16.60 3.84 9.14
CA GLU A 166 16.66 2.38 8.94
C GLU A 166 18.05 1.93 8.47
N VAL A 167 18.61 2.62 7.48
CA VAL A 167 19.95 2.30 6.95
C VAL A 167 21.02 2.53 8.02
N THR A 168 20.94 3.62 8.76
CA THR A 168 21.86 3.94 9.83
C THR A 168 21.82 2.89 10.95
N ASN A 169 20.61 2.44 11.33
CA ASN A 169 20.44 1.39 12.33
C ASN A 169 20.99 0.05 11.84
N LYS A 170 20.80 -0.31 10.56
CA LYS A 170 21.43 -1.51 9.97
C LYS A 170 22.95 -1.42 10.02
N ILE A 171 23.53 -0.27 9.67
CA ILE A 171 25.00 -0.06 9.72
C ILE A 171 25.52 -0.16 11.16
N ARG A 172 24.80 0.39 12.14
CA ARG A 172 25.15 0.28 13.57
C ARG A 172 25.16 -1.17 14.03
N LEU A 173 24.12 -1.96 13.66
CA LEU A 173 24.06 -3.38 13.99
C LEU A 173 25.24 -4.17 13.40
N ILE A 174 25.62 -3.89 12.16
CA ILE A 174 26.80 -4.52 11.53
C ILE A 174 28.07 -4.18 12.29
N LYS A 175 28.27 -2.92 12.70
CA LYS A 175 29.43 -2.48 13.46
C LYS A 175 29.53 -3.07 14.87
N THR A 176 28.38 -3.23 15.55
CA THR A 176 28.36 -3.79 16.92
C THR A 176 28.62 -5.28 16.98
N HIS A 177 28.33 -6.04 15.92
CA HIS A 177 28.55 -7.49 15.88
C HIS A 177 29.95 -7.87 15.34
N GLY A 178 30.76 -6.91 14.92
CA GLY A 178 32.14 -7.12 14.40
C GLY A 178 32.16 -7.60 12.95
N GLU A 179 33.27 -7.29 12.25
CA GLU A 179 33.46 -7.72 10.86
C GLU A 179 33.47 -9.26 10.77
N GLY A 180 32.51 -9.79 9.96
CA GLY A 180 32.44 -11.23 9.66
C GLY A 180 31.50 -12.06 10.53
N LYS A 181 30.88 -11.50 11.59
CA LYS A 181 29.91 -12.22 12.45
C LYS A 181 28.44 -11.84 12.22
N TYR A 182 28.18 -10.77 11.51
CA TYR A 182 26.81 -10.31 11.24
C TYR A 182 26.44 -10.64 9.81
N CYS A 183 25.43 -11.49 9.68
CA CYS A 183 24.80 -11.83 8.43
C CYS A 183 23.48 -11.06 8.32
N THR A 184 23.31 -10.27 7.26
CA THR A 184 22.06 -9.49 7.05
C THR A 184 20.91 -10.37 6.57
N GLY A 185 21.25 -11.50 5.94
CA GLY A 185 20.32 -12.53 5.47
C GLY A 185 20.30 -13.75 6.39
N VAL A 186 19.74 -14.85 5.85
CA VAL A 186 19.76 -16.17 6.52
C VAL A 186 21.16 -16.76 6.36
N PRO A 187 21.85 -17.11 7.46
CA PRO A 187 23.21 -17.65 7.39
C PRO A 187 23.25 -18.99 6.67
N THR A 188 24.28 -19.20 5.87
CA THR A 188 24.50 -20.44 5.12
C THR A 188 25.17 -21.52 5.97
N GLY A 189 25.83 -21.11 7.07
CA GLY A 189 26.67 -21.97 7.91
C GLY A 189 28.09 -22.15 7.39
N PHE A 190 28.47 -21.49 6.32
CA PHE A 190 29.82 -21.46 5.76
C PHE A 190 30.37 -20.03 5.87
N GLU A 191 31.24 -19.79 6.84
CA GLU A 191 31.76 -18.44 7.15
C GLU A 191 32.29 -17.69 5.92
N THR A 192 33.03 -18.40 5.05
CA THR A 192 33.61 -17.80 3.84
C THR A 192 32.49 -17.36 2.88
N LEU A 193 31.46 -18.17 2.72
CA LEU A 193 30.31 -17.83 1.86
C LEU A 193 29.49 -16.69 2.45
N ASP A 194 29.22 -16.75 3.75
CA ASP A 194 28.47 -15.70 4.47
C ASP A 194 29.23 -14.36 4.46
N LYS A 195 30.57 -14.38 4.50
CA LYS A 195 31.41 -13.18 4.38
C LYS A 195 31.22 -12.48 3.02
N TYR A 196 31.07 -13.23 1.94
CA TYR A 196 30.89 -12.66 0.59
C TYR A 196 29.43 -12.32 0.27
N THR A 197 28.49 -13.16 0.70
CA THR A 197 27.05 -13.01 0.35
C THR A 197 26.23 -12.25 1.39
N GLN A 198 26.76 -12.10 2.61
CA GLN A 198 26.02 -11.63 3.79
C GLN A 198 24.80 -12.50 4.11
N GLY A 199 24.86 -13.80 3.76
CA GLY A 199 23.77 -14.76 3.86
C GLY A 199 22.71 -14.63 2.77
N TRP A 200 21.71 -15.49 2.82
CA TRP A 200 20.61 -15.50 1.86
C TRP A 200 19.63 -14.38 2.14
N GLN A 201 19.50 -13.43 1.22
CA GLN A 201 18.62 -12.30 1.38
C GLN A 201 17.15 -12.69 1.21
N LYS A 202 16.24 -12.06 1.96
CA LYS A 202 14.80 -12.31 1.85
C LYS A 202 14.29 -12.02 0.44
N GLY A 203 13.49 -12.94 -0.11
CA GLY A 203 12.93 -12.82 -1.45
C GLY A 203 13.90 -13.15 -2.59
N ALA A 204 15.15 -13.52 -2.31
CA ALA A 204 16.11 -13.93 -3.32
C ALA A 204 15.86 -15.38 -3.77
N LEU A 205 15.92 -15.62 -5.08
CA LEU A 205 15.96 -16.96 -5.66
C LEU A 205 17.43 -17.41 -5.73
N ILE A 206 17.74 -18.51 -5.03
CA ILE A 206 19.09 -19.06 -4.97
C ILE A 206 19.11 -20.35 -5.79
N ILE A 207 19.95 -20.40 -6.81
CA ILE A 207 20.09 -21.57 -7.70
C ILE A 207 21.39 -22.29 -7.37
N LEU A 208 21.28 -23.52 -6.87
CA LEU A 208 22.41 -24.41 -6.64
C LEU A 208 22.52 -25.42 -7.80
N ALA A 209 23.56 -25.29 -8.62
CA ALA A 209 23.80 -26.17 -9.75
C ALA A 209 25.08 -27.00 -9.53
N ALA A 210 25.00 -28.29 -9.84
CA ALA A 210 26.16 -29.19 -9.81
C ALA A 210 25.91 -30.39 -10.75
N ARG A 211 27.00 -31.06 -11.16
CA ARG A 211 26.86 -32.32 -11.90
C ARG A 211 26.18 -33.40 -11.02
N PRO A 212 25.53 -34.40 -11.63
CA PRO A 212 25.00 -35.52 -10.85
C PRO A 212 26.05 -36.16 -9.91
N SER A 213 25.61 -36.56 -8.74
CA SER A 213 26.44 -37.26 -7.73
C SER A 213 27.55 -36.44 -7.03
N VAL A 214 27.64 -35.14 -7.23
CA VAL A 214 28.62 -34.25 -6.57
C VAL A 214 28.23 -33.80 -5.17
N GLY A 215 27.01 -34.16 -4.70
CA GLY A 215 26.54 -33.82 -3.37
C GLY A 215 25.66 -32.56 -3.27
N LYS A 216 25.02 -32.14 -4.38
CA LYS A 216 24.12 -30.98 -4.42
C LYS A 216 23.05 -31.02 -3.33
N THR A 217 22.37 -32.15 -3.18
CA THR A 217 21.31 -32.34 -2.16
C THR A 217 21.88 -32.31 -0.74
N ALA A 218 23.06 -32.91 -0.51
CA ALA A 218 23.73 -32.86 0.78
C ALA A 218 24.08 -31.44 1.19
N LEU A 219 24.57 -30.62 0.25
CA LEU A 219 24.85 -29.22 0.50
C LEU A 219 23.58 -28.40 0.77
N SER A 220 22.47 -28.65 0.03
CA SER A 220 21.19 -28.00 0.29
C SER A 220 20.66 -28.29 1.71
N ILE A 221 20.77 -29.55 2.14
CA ILE A 221 20.38 -29.95 3.51
C ILE A 221 21.29 -29.30 4.55
N SER A 222 22.59 -29.17 4.29
CA SER A 222 23.51 -28.48 5.19
C SER A 222 23.16 -27.00 5.35
N PHE A 223 22.76 -26.32 4.27
CA PHE A 223 22.26 -24.95 4.34
C PHE A 223 20.98 -24.85 5.17
N ALA A 224 20.01 -25.74 4.93
CA ALA A 224 18.76 -25.79 5.67
C ALA A 224 18.99 -26.05 7.16
N TYR A 225 19.84 -26.99 7.51
CA TYR A 225 20.22 -27.30 8.89
C TYR A 225 20.87 -26.10 9.60
N SER A 226 21.86 -25.47 8.96
CA SER A 226 22.53 -24.30 9.53
C SER A 226 21.55 -23.13 9.71
N ALA A 227 20.71 -22.85 8.71
CA ALA A 227 19.68 -21.83 8.80
C ALA A 227 18.71 -22.09 9.98
N ALA A 228 18.20 -23.30 10.13
CA ALA A 228 17.31 -23.67 11.23
C ALA A 228 18.01 -23.53 12.60
N LYS A 229 19.25 -23.98 12.72
CA LYS A 229 20.02 -23.95 13.95
C LYS A 229 20.32 -22.52 14.42
N GLU A 230 20.73 -21.64 13.50
CA GLU A 230 21.13 -20.27 13.84
C GLU A 230 19.95 -19.31 13.98
N THR A 231 18.88 -19.51 13.19
CA THR A 231 17.69 -18.63 13.26
C THR A 231 16.64 -19.10 14.24
N GLY A 232 16.68 -20.36 14.67
CA GLY A 232 15.64 -20.99 15.50
C GLY A 232 14.30 -21.16 14.79
N LYS A 233 14.26 -21.01 13.45
CA LYS A 233 13.03 -21.09 12.65
C LYS A 233 12.95 -22.39 11.86
N PRO A 234 11.76 -22.92 11.61
CA PRO A 234 11.60 -24.09 10.75
C PRO A 234 11.99 -23.75 9.30
N VAL A 235 12.59 -24.72 8.62
CA VAL A 235 12.92 -24.67 7.20
C VAL A 235 12.15 -25.82 6.52
N ALA A 236 11.38 -25.49 5.48
CA ALA A 236 10.62 -26.44 4.70
C ALA A 236 11.21 -26.64 3.31
#